data_b1c5dec773be50b10ccb53b8f2bc0de5
#
_entry.id   b1c5dec773be50b10ccb53b8f2bc0de5
#
_cell.length_a   1.000
_cell.length_b   1.000
_cell.length_c   1.000
_cell.angle_alpha   90.00
_cell.angle_beta   90.00
_cell.angle_gamma   90.00
#
_symmetry.space_group_name_H-M   'P 1'
#
loop_
_entity.id
_entity.type
_entity.pdbx_description
1 polymer ?
#
loop_
_entity_poly.entity_id
_entity_poly.type
_entity_poly.pdbx_seq_one_letter_code
_entity_poly.pdbx_strand_id
1 'polypeptide(L)' 'MNTKETKKNIIQAGRIAVKELIKVAKEPIIDFGPDISADRLKNAAATKKLAIFDAFEILNRIEEEKN' A
#
# COMPACT_ATOMS: atom_id res chain seq x y z
N MET A 1 -4.66 -27.67 8.39
CA MET A 1 -4.41 -26.74 7.29
C MET A 1 -3.08 -27.08 6.65
N ASN A 2 -3.02 -27.23 5.34
CA ASN A 2 -1.76 -27.55 4.68
C ASN A 2 -1.06 -26.29 4.19
N THR A 3 0.20 -26.45 3.83
CA THR A 3 1.03 -25.31 3.40
C THR A 3 0.44 -24.60 2.18
N LYS A 4 -0.15 -25.35 1.26
CA LYS A 4 -0.72 -24.81 0.04
C LYS A 4 -1.92 -23.91 0.33
N GLU A 5 -2.79 -24.31 1.25
CA GLU A 5 -3.93 -23.50 1.67
C GLU A 5 -3.48 -22.25 2.41
N THR A 6 -2.50 -22.40 3.29
CA THR A 6 -1.95 -21.28 4.03
C THR A 6 -1.38 -20.25 3.07
N LYS A 7 -0.63 -20.72 2.05
CA LYS A 7 -0.06 -19.86 1.04
C LYS A 7 -1.13 -19.08 0.26
N LYS A 8 -2.21 -19.76 -0.12
CA LYS A 8 -3.35 -19.09 -0.80
C LYS A 8 -3.95 -18.00 0.07
N ASN A 9 -4.10 -18.29 1.35
CA ASN A 9 -4.68 -17.32 2.29
C ASN A 9 -3.78 -16.09 2.45
N ILE A 10 -2.47 -16.29 2.48
CA ILE A 10 -1.52 -15.20 2.56
C ILE A 10 -1.57 -14.34 1.28
N ILE A 11 -1.63 -14.98 0.13
CA ILE A 11 -1.73 -14.28 -1.15
C ILE A 11 -3.01 -13.44 -1.19
N GLN A 12 -4.12 -14.01 -0.76
CA GLN A 12 -5.40 -13.28 -0.72
C GLN A 12 -5.32 -12.08 0.21
N ALA A 13 -4.73 -12.26 1.39
CA ALA A 13 -4.54 -11.15 2.32
C ALA A 13 -3.66 -10.06 1.71
N GLY A 14 -2.62 -10.47 0.98
CA GLY A 14 -1.75 -9.53 0.28
C GLY A 14 -2.49 -8.72 -0.79
N ARG A 15 -3.39 -9.36 -1.53
CA ARG A 15 -4.20 -8.66 -2.54
C ARG A 15 -5.11 -7.62 -1.92
N ILE A 16 -5.68 -7.94 -0.76
CA ILE A 16 -6.51 -6.99 -0.02
C ILE A 16 -5.68 -5.81 0.46
N ALA A 17 -4.50 -6.10 1.01
CA ALA A 17 -3.58 -5.06 1.46
C ALA A 17 -3.18 -4.12 0.32
N VAL A 18 -2.93 -4.66 -0.86
CA VAL A 18 -2.62 -3.84 -2.05
C VAL A 18 -3.77 -2.88 -2.37
N LYS A 19 -5.00 -3.36 -2.31
CA LYS A 19 -6.17 -2.51 -2.55
C LYS A 19 -6.25 -1.37 -1.55
N GLU A 20 -5.97 -1.65 -0.29
CA GLU A 20 -5.98 -0.63 0.75
C GLU A 20 -4.86 0.39 0.56
N LEU A 21 -3.68 -0.09 0.17
CA LEU A 21 -2.56 0.80 -0.12
C LEU A 21 -2.84 1.71 -1.32
N ILE A 22 -3.52 1.18 -2.34
CA ILE A 22 -3.95 1.98 -3.49
C ILE A 22 -4.90 3.09 -3.03
N LYS A 23 -5.81 2.79 -2.12
CA LYS A 23 -6.71 3.80 -1.56
C LYS A 23 -5.95 4.92 -0.88
N VAL A 24 -4.97 4.57 -0.06
CA VAL A 24 -4.14 5.56 0.62
C VAL A 24 -3.40 6.42 -0.41
N ALA A 25 -2.83 5.79 -1.44
CA ALA A 25 -2.10 6.50 -2.47
C ALA A 25 -2.99 7.46 -3.27
N LYS A 26 -4.27 7.11 -3.44
CA LYS A 26 -5.22 7.93 -4.18
C LYS A 26 -5.86 9.06 -3.37
N GLU A 27 -5.79 9.00 -2.06
CA GLU A 27 -6.37 10.03 -1.23
C GLU A 27 -5.73 11.38 -1.53
N PRO A 28 -6.55 12.41 -1.79
CA PRO A 28 -5.97 13.72 -2.04
C PRO A 28 -5.33 14.27 -0.79
N ILE A 29 -4.24 14.99 -0.95
CA ILE A 29 -3.67 15.77 0.14
C ILE A 29 -4.55 16.99 0.26
N ILE A 30 -5.34 17.05 1.34
CA ILE A 30 -6.26 18.15 1.54
C ILE A 30 -5.49 19.34 2.08
N ASP A 31 -5.53 20.42 1.31
CA ASP A 31 -4.93 21.67 1.70
C ASP A 31 -6.01 22.54 2.35
N PHE A 32 -5.88 22.78 3.63
CA PHE A 32 -6.85 23.56 4.39
C PHE A 32 -6.48 25.05 4.46
N GLY A 33 -5.83 25.53 3.44
CA GLY A 33 -5.52 26.94 3.34
C GLY A 33 -4.03 27.25 3.53
N PRO A 34 -3.70 28.53 3.71
CA PRO A 34 -2.31 28.97 3.69
C PRO A 34 -1.48 28.50 4.88
N ASP A 35 -2.11 27.93 5.88
CA ASP A 35 -1.43 27.54 7.11
C ASP A 35 -0.96 26.09 7.11
N ILE A 36 -1.15 25.35 6.02
CA ILE A 36 -0.62 23.99 5.96
C ILE A 36 0.91 24.07 5.92
N SER A 37 1.55 23.44 6.87
CA SER A 37 3.01 23.48 6.94
C SER A 37 3.62 22.63 5.84
N ALA A 38 4.79 23.04 5.38
CA ALA A 38 5.56 22.26 4.42
C ALA A 38 5.84 20.86 4.96
N ASP A 39 6.03 20.73 6.28
CA ASP A 39 6.27 19.44 6.91
C ASP A 39 5.07 18.50 6.79
N ARG A 40 3.86 19.02 6.96
CA ARG A 40 2.64 18.21 6.81
C ARG A 40 2.48 17.71 5.39
N LEU A 41 2.69 18.58 4.44
CA LEU A 41 2.60 18.24 3.02
C LEU A 41 3.64 17.18 2.68
N LYS A 42 4.86 17.36 3.15
CA LYS A 42 5.95 16.42 2.93
C LYS A 42 5.64 15.06 3.54
N ASN A 43 5.11 15.04 4.77
CA ASN A 43 4.75 13.80 5.44
C ASN A 43 3.63 13.06 4.71
N ALA A 44 2.63 13.78 4.23
CA ALA A 44 1.54 13.18 3.46
C ALA A 44 2.05 12.57 2.15
N ALA A 45 2.94 13.29 1.46
CA ALA A 45 3.55 12.78 0.23
C ALA A 45 4.42 11.56 0.48
N ALA A 46 5.19 11.56 1.58
CA ALA A 46 6.01 10.42 1.96
C ALA A 46 5.15 9.19 2.27
N THR A 47 4.03 9.37 2.93
CA THR A 47 3.09 8.28 3.23
C THR A 47 2.58 7.66 1.94
N LYS A 48 2.21 8.47 0.95
CA LYS A 48 1.75 7.97 -0.35
C LYS A 48 2.85 7.21 -1.08
N LYS A 49 4.06 7.72 -1.05
CA LYS A 49 5.20 7.05 -1.66
C LYS A 49 5.43 5.68 -1.05
N LEU A 50 5.40 5.60 0.28
CA LEU A 50 5.55 4.32 0.98
C LEU A 50 4.44 3.35 0.61
N ALA A 51 3.20 3.83 0.53
CA ALA A 51 2.07 2.99 0.15
C ALA A 51 2.26 2.41 -1.25
N ILE A 52 2.73 3.21 -2.20
CA ILE A 52 2.98 2.76 -3.57
C ILE A 52 4.11 1.73 -3.61
N PHE A 53 5.19 2.00 -2.91
CA PHE A 53 6.34 1.09 -2.90
C PHE A 53 5.98 -0.23 -2.21
N ASP A 54 5.25 -0.17 -1.11
CA ASP A 54 4.80 -1.36 -0.41
C ASP A 54 3.85 -2.19 -1.28
N ALA A 55 2.97 -1.53 -2.03
CA ALA A 55 2.08 -2.24 -2.95
C ALA A 55 2.87 -2.99 -4.02
N PHE A 56 3.92 -2.38 -4.58
CA PHE A 56 4.79 -3.05 -5.55
C PHE A 56 5.52 -4.23 -4.93
N GLU A 57 6.03 -4.09 -3.72
CA GLU A 57 6.71 -5.18 -3.03
C GLU A 57 5.77 -6.36 -2.82
N ILE A 58 4.56 -6.11 -2.37
CA ILE A 58 3.57 -7.16 -2.14
C ILE A 58 3.22 -7.85 -3.45
N LEU A 59 2.99 -7.09 -4.52
CA LEU A 59 2.69 -7.67 -5.83
C LEU A 59 3.82 -8.52 -6.36
N ASN A 60 5.05 -8.05 -6.23
CA ASN A 60 6.21 -8.81 -6.68
C ASN A 60 6.33 -10.12 -5.92
N ARG A 61 6.10 -10.09 -4.61
CA ARG A 61 6.15 -11.29 -3.80
C ARG A 61 5.05 -12.28 -4.16
N ILE A 62 3.85 -11.78 -4.44
CA ILE A 62 2.74 -12.62 -4.89
C ILE A 62 3.10 -13.32 -6.21
N GLU A 63 3.67 -12.57 -7.14
CA GLU A 63 4.07 -13.15 -8.44
C GLU A 63 5.12 -14.23 -8.27
N GLU A 64 6.11 -14.01 -7.40
CA GLU A 64 7.12 -15.00 -7.10
C GLU A 64 6.51 -16.29 -6.54
N GLU A 65 5.52 -16.16 -5.66
CA GLU A 65 4.91 -17.29 -4.99
C GLU A 65 3.92 -18.07 -5.87
N LYS A 66 3.46 -17.46 -6.95
CA LYS A 66 2.54 -18.12 -7.87
C LYS A 66 3.20 -19.21 -8.72
N ASN A 67 4.48 -19.17 -8.87
CA ASN A 67 5.21 -20.11 -9.73
C ASN A 67 5.56 -21.39 -8.98
#